data_2b4e2f00f8c0ad0d1944c97a8f792c8f
#
_entry.id   2b4e2f00f8c0ad0d1944c97a8f792c8f
#
_cell.length_a   1.000
_cell.length_b   1.000
_cell.length_c   1.000
_cell.angle_alpha   90.00
_cell.angle_beta   90.00
_cell.angle_gamma   90.00
#
_symmetry.space_group_name_H-M   'P 1'
#
loop_
_entity.id
_entity.type
_entity.pdbx_description
1 polymer ?
#
loop_
_entity_poly.entity_id
_entity_poly.type
_entity_poly.pdbx_seq_one_letter_code
_entity_poly.pdbx_strand_id
1 'polypeptide(L)'
;PQWVENGEEYLKKSGRLMPYKVKGEGHFLCLLRKKGEPSEPVYAKDKTASEKSLVDYYEFVKNSLNCPPKDNLIIHGSSLLSVPYCVDLRGLRVMRSGLYIGELKKNRFEPSQAFAMTLKKEDAKISIDFSLEDENLKRYMRGESFAVDCNDGWCLVCVNGYPLGWGKVTKGRLKNKYLPSWMNI
;
A
#
# COMPACT_ATOMS: atom_id res chain seq x y z
N PRO A 1 -5.04 13.84 -23.88
CA PRO A 1 -3.59 14.10 -23.85
C PRO A 1 -2.93 13.58 -25.14
N GLN A 2 -1.93 14.29 -25.68
CA GLN A 2 -1.25 13.94 -26.94
C GLN A 2 -0.53 12.56 -26.92
N TRP A 3 -0.31 12.00 -25.74
CA TRP A 3 0.34 10.71 -25.53
C TRP A 3 -0.64 9.52 -25.42
N VAL A 4 -1.94 9.77 -25.55
CA VAL A 4 -2.98 8.75 -25.57
C VAL A 4 -3.57 8.68 -26.96
N GLU A 5 -3.60 7.50 -27.58
CA GLU A 5 -4.34 7.23 -28.81
C GLU A 5 -5.71 6.66 -28.47
N ASN A 6 -6.74 7.20 -29.08
CA ASN A 6 -8.10 6.69 -28.94
C ASN A 6 -8.24 5.38 -29.73
N GLY A 7 -9.07 4.49 -29.20
CA GLY A 7 -9.46 3.27 -29.89
C GLY A 7 -10.32 3.55 -31.13
N GLU A 8 -10.62 2.50 -31.87
CA GLU A 8 -11.58 2.55 -32.97
C GLU A 8 -12.98 2.98 -32.53
N GLU A 9 -13.88 3.28 -33.44
CA GLU A 9 -15.17 3.92 -33.15
C GLU A 9 -16.01 3.25 -32.06
N TYR A 10 -16.03 1.93 -32.02
CA TYR A 10 -16.68 1.16 -30.94
C TYR A 10 -15.92 1.13 -29.60
N LEU A 11 -14.66 1.58 -29.61
CA LEU A 11 -13.81 1.71 -28.42
C LEU A 11 -13.44 3.18 -28.12
N LYS A 12 -14.28 4.13 -28.52
CA LYS A 12 -14.03 5.60 -28.37
C LYS A 12 -13.61 6.03 -26.96
N LYS A 13 -13.98 5.25 -25.94
CA LYS A 13 -13.62 5.51 -24.53
C LYS A 13 -12.41 4.71 -24.05
N SER A 14 -11.75 3.98 -24.94
CA SER A 14 -10.48 3.32 -24.63
C SER A 14 -9.30 4.18 -25.07
N GLY A 15 -8.14 3.95 -24.46
CA GLY A 15 -6.89 4.62 -24.80
C GLY A 15 -5.72 3.67 -24.77
N ARG A 16 -4.71 3.98 -25.55
CA ARG A 16 -3.46 3.25 -25.56
C ARG A 16 -2.30 4.20 -25.29
N LEU A 17 -1.47 3.86 -24.30
CA LEU A 17 -0.20 4.53 -24.06
C LEU A 17 0.85 3.88 -24.97
N MET A 18 1.43 4.67 -25.87
CA MET A 18 2.41 4.16 -26.82
C MET A 18 3.84 4.44 -26.31
N PRO A 19 4.74 3.44 -26.27
CA PRO A 19 6.11 3.61 -25.76
C PRO A 19 6.90 4.70 -26.48
N TYR A 20 6.62 4.96 -27.76
CA TYR A 20 7.26 6.02 -28.52
C TYR A 20 6.75 7.43 -28.21
N LYS A 21 5.63 7.55 -27.47
CA LYS A 21 5.03 8.84 -27.01
C LYS A 21 5.25 9.11 -25.54
N VAL A 22 5.52 8.08 -24.75
CA VAL A 22 5.74 8.17 -23.31
C VAL A 22 6.97 7.39 -22.91
N LYS A 23 7.71 7.88 -21.91
CA LYS A 23 8.82 7.12 -21.32
C LYS A 23 8.23 6.06 -20.41
N GLY A 24 8.06 4.84 -20.91
CA GLY A 24 7.47 3.73 -20.17
C GLY A 24 7.00 2.61 -21.08
N GLU A 25 6.38 1.60 -20.50
CA GLU A 25 5.76 0.49 -21.21
C GLU A 25 4.43 0.90 -21.84
N GLY A 26 4.00 0.16 -22.88
CA GLY A 26 2.71 0.37 -23.49
C GLY A 26 1.58 -0.19 -22.64
N HIS A 27 0.52 0.58 -22.45
CA HIS A 27 -0.67 0.16 -21.73
C HIS A 27 -1.93 0.37 -22.54
N PHE A 28 -2.89 -0.54 -22.38
CA PHE A 28 -4.24 -0.38 -22.89
C PHE A 28 -5.19 -0.07 -21.71
N LEU A 29 -5.97 1.00 -21.85
CA LEU A 29 -6.90 1.47 -20.84
C LEU A 29 -8.32 1.45 -21.44
N CYS A 30 -9.24 0.77 -20.78
CA CYS A 30 -10.64 0.73 -21.19
C CYS A 30 -11.55 0.65 -19.96
N LEU A 31 -12.54 1.55 -19.89
CA LEU A 31 -13.59 1.49 -18.89
C LEU A 31 -14.84 0.84 -19.48
N LEU A 32 -15.19 -0.32 -18.96
CA LEU A 32 -16.36 -1.08 -19.38
C LEU A 32 -17.48 -0.94 -18.35
N ARG A 33 -18.72 -0.79 -18.83
CA ARG A 33 -19.93 -0.84 -18.03
C ARG A 33 -20.83 -1.96 -18.54
N LYS A 34 -21.15 -2.93 -17.67
CA LYS A 34 -22.17 -3.95 -17.99
C LYS A 34 -23.52 -3.26 -18.19
N LYS A 35 -24.23 -3.59 -19.26
CA LYS A 35 -25.61 -3.15 -19.48
C LYS A 35 -26.56 -4.00 -18.64
N GLY A 36 -27.65 -3.40 -18.15
CA GLY A 36 -28.68 -4.06 -17.33
C GLY A 36 -28.85 -3.37 -15.99
N GLU A 37 -29.88 -3.77 -15.25
CA GLU A 37 -30.09 -3.28 -13.89
C GLU A 37 -28.93 -3.72 -12.98
N PRO A 38 -28.42 -2.84 -12.11
CA PRO A 38 -27.42 -3.21 -11.15
C PRO A 38 -28.00 -4.29 -10.21
N SER A 39 -27.45 -5.49 -10.28
CA SER A 39 -27.72 -6.48 -9.24
C SER A 39 -27.01 -6.06 -7.98
N GLU A 40 -27.68 -6.17 -6.83
CA GLU A 40 -27.02 -5.93 -5.56
C GLU A 40 -25.80 -6.85 -5.43
N PRO A 41 -24.64 -6.32 -5.00
CA PRO A 41 -23.48 -7.15 -4.80
C PRO A 41 -23.75 -8.20 -3.70
N VAL A 42 -23.43 -9.44 -3.99
CA VAL A 42 -23.50 -10.50 -2.98
C VAL A 42 -22.32 -10.32 -2.03
N TYR A 43 -22.60 -9.76 -0.87
CA TYR A 43 -21.59 -9.59 0.18
C TYR A 43 -21.40 -10.93 0.94
N ALA A 44 -20.16 -11.32 1.15
CA ALA A 44 -19.85 -12.45 2.02
C ALA A 44 -19.94 -12.02 3.49
N LYS A 45 -20.98 -12.44 4.20
CA LYS A 45 -21.29 -12.00 5.57
C LYS A 45 -20.23 -12.35 6.63
N ASP A 46 -19.35 -13.32 6.38
CA ASP A 46 -18.51 -13.91 7.44
C ASP A 46 -17.00 -13.88 7.19
N LYS A 47 -16.50 -12.91 6.43
CA LYS A 47 -15.05 -12.85 6.09
C LYS A 47 -14.27 -11.73 6.76
N THR A 48 -14.90 -10.91 7.59
CA THR A 48 -14.17 -9.91 8.37
C THR A 48 -13.37 -10.57 9.49
N ALA A 49 -12.15 -10.10 9.70
CA ALA A 49 -11.30 -10.58 10.77
C ALA A 49 -11.93 -10.31 12.15
N SER A 50 -11.82 -11.25 13.07
CA SER A 50 -12.29 -11.05 14.44
C SER A 50 -11.39 -10.06 15.18
N GLU A 51 -11.94 -9.30 16.12
CA GLU A 51 -11.16 -8.35 16.94
C GLU A 51 -9.98 -9.02 17.67
N LYS A 52 -10.19 -10.25 18.16
CA LYS A 52 -9.13 -11.03 18.83
C LYS A 52 -7.93 -11.32 17.93
N SER A 53 -8.17 -11.52 16.64
CA SER A 53 -7.09 -11.77 15.67
C SER A 53 -6.36 -10.50 15.24
N LEU A 54 -6.89 -9.32 15.57
CA LEU A 54 -6.38 -8.02 15.13
C LEU A 54 -5.70 -7.23 16.26
N VAL A 55 -5.52 -7.79 17.44
CA VAL A 55 -4.94 -7.07 18.61
C VAL A 55 -3.61 -6.41 18.26
N ASP A 56 -2.67 -7.18 17.69
CA ASP A 56 -1.35 -6.65 17.32
C ASP A 56 -1.42 -5.57 16.23
N TYR A 57 -2.37 -5.68 15.30
CA TYR A 57 -2.63 -4.65 14.31
C TYR A 57 -3.19 -3.37 14.94
N TYR A 58 -4.17 -3.49 15.83
CA TYR A 58 -4.73 -2.32 16.51
C TYR A 58 -3.72 -1.64 17.43
N GLU A 59 -2.84 -2.41 18.06
CA GLU A 59 -1.73 -1.86 18.83
C GLU A 59 -0.77 -1.07 17.91
N PHE A 60 -0.42 -1.63 16.75
CA PHE A 60 0.37 -0.91 15.75
C PHE A 60 -0.32 0.38 15.32
N VAL A 61 -1.62 0.34 14.96
CA VAL A 61 -2.39 1.53 14.55
C VAL A 61 -2.38 2.58 15.65
N LYS A 62 -2.71 2.17 16.88
CA LYS A 62 -2.74 3.07 18.05
C LYS A 62 -1.39 3.75 18.28
N ASN A 63 -0.29 3.06 18.09
CA ASN A 63 1.05 3.57 18.38
C ASN A 63 1.69 4.33 17.22
N SER A 64 1.27 4.06 15.98
CA SER A 64 1.99 4.50 14.78
C SER A 64 1.19 5.42 13.86
N LEU A 65 -0.15 5.41 13.94
CA LEU A 65 -1.00 6.17 13.03
C LEU A 65 -1.90 7.18 13.77
N ASN A 66 -2.15 8.30 13.11
CA ASN A 66 -3.12 9.30 13.54
C ASN A 66 -4.54 8.95 13.06
N CYS A 67 -4.64 8.36 11.87
CA CYS A 67 -5.89 7.95 11.25
C CYS A 67 -5.82 6.47 10.85
N PRO A 68 -6.62 5.57 11.48
CA PRO A 68 -6.68 4.17 11.04
C PRO A 68 -7.40 4.05 9.70
N PRO A 69 -7.05 3.04 8.88
CA PRO A 69 -7.84 2.67 7.71
C PRO A 69 -9.29 2.36 8.09
N LYS A 70 -10.24 2.80 7.26
CA LYS A 70 -11.69 2.66 7.53
C LYS A 70 -12.32 1.46 6.85
N ASP A 71 -11.58 0.74 6.01
CA ASP A 71 -12.08 -0.38 5.24
C ASP A 71 -12.28 -1.64 6.08
N ASN A 72 -12.98 -2.62 5.50
CA ASN A 72 -13.10 -3.93 6.12
C ASN A 72 -11.78 -4.68 6.08
N LEU A 73 -11.46 -5.38 7.16
CA LEU A 73 -10.24 -6.16 7.29
C LEU A 73 -10.54 -7.64 7.13
N ILE A 74 -9.79 -8.30 6.27
CA ILE A 74 -9.84 -9.75 6.09
C ILE A 74 -8.46 -10.36 6.31
N ILE A 75 -8.44 -11.59 6.84
CA ILE A 75 -7.20 -12.34 7.05
C ILE A 75 -7.15 -13.50 6.04
N HIS A 76 -6.02 -13.62 5.36
CA HIS A 76 -5.71 -14.73 4.49
C HIS A 76 -4.35 -15.33 4.87
N GLY A 77 -4.35 -16.47 5.55
CA GLY A 77 -3.15 -16.99 6.22
C GLY A 77 -2.68 -16.06 7.33
N SER A 78 -1.45 -15.56 7.23
CA SER A 78 -0.90 -14.50 8.11
C SER A 78 -1.10 -13.09 7.55
N SER A 79 -1.56 -12.97 6.30
CA SER A 79 -1.69 -11.68 5.60
C SER A 79 -2.97 -10.95 6.00
N LEU A 80 -2.84 -9.70 6.40
CA LEU A 80 -3.94 -8.79 6.65
C LEU A 80 -4.19 -7.94 5.40
N LEU A 81 -5.43 -7.91 4.95
CA LEU A 81 -5.86 -7.18 3.75
C LEU A 81 -6.99 -6.20 4.13
N SER A 82 -6.97 -5.03 3.52
CA SER A 82 -8.05 -4.05 3.56
C SER A 82 -8.85 -4.14 2.27
N VAL A 83 -10.16 -4.25 2.40
CA VAL A 83 -11.10 -4.35 1.26
C VAL A 83 -12.26 -3.37 1.47
N PRO A 84 -12.73 -2.66 0.44
CA PRO A 84 -13.87 -1.76 0.58
C PRO A 84 -15.16 -2.53 0.93
N TYR A 85 -15.29 -3.75 0.41
CA TYR A 85 -16.39 -4.68 0.74
C TYR A 85 -15.95 -6.13 0.61
N CYS A 86 -16.53 -6.98 1.45
CA CYS A 86 -16.31 -8.42 1.37
C CYS A 86 -17.25 -9.02 0.31
N VAL A 87 -16.70 -9.50 -0.79
CA VAL A 87 -17.45 -10.19 -1.85
C VAL A 87 -17.19 -11.69 -1.81
N ASP A 88 -18.14 -12.46 -2.32
CA ASP A 88 -17.93 -13.89 -2.50
C ASP A 88 -17.01 -14.16 -3.70
N LEU A 89 -15.85 -14.72 -3.43
CA LEU A 89 -14.82 -15.03 -4.41
C LEU A 89 -14.77 -16.51 -4.79
N ARG A 90 -15.73 -17.32 -4.33
CA ARG A 90 -15.76 -18.76 -4.64
C ARG A 90 -15.87 -18.99 -6.15
N GLY A 91 -15.09 -19.95 -6.65
CA GLY A 91 -15.03 -20.26 -8.09
C GLY A 91 -14.18 -19.31 -8.92
N LEU A 92 -13.60 -18.27 -8.32
CA LEU A 92 -12.71 -17.32 -9.01
C LEU A 92 -11.25 -17.60 -8.68
N ARG A 93 -10.36 -17.47 -9.68
CA ARG A 93 -8.92 -17.40 -9.47
C ARG A 93 -8.55 -15.96 -9.13
N VAL A 94 -8.45 -15.66 -7.85
CA VAL A 94 -8.17 -14.30 -7.36
C VAL A 94 -6.66 -14.09 -7.28
N MET A 95 -6.14 -13.12 -8.00
CA MET A 95 -4.73 -12.72 -7.97
C MET A 95 -4.46 -11.72 -6.84
N ARG A 96 -5.41 -10.84 -6.55
CA ARG A 96 -5.33 -9.85 -5.47
C ARG A 96 -6.74 -9.45 -5.04
N SER A 97 -7.07 -9.62 -3.77
CA SER A 97 -8.42 -9.37 -3.24
C SER A 97 -8.59 -8.01 -2.55
N GLY A 98 -7.50 -7.29 -2.32
CA GLY A 98 -7.53 -5.99 -1.63
C GLY A 98 -6.12 -5.41 -1.45
N LEU A 99 -6.04 -4.35 -0.64
CA LEU A 99 -4.78 -3.75 -0.25
C LEU A 99 -4.11 -4.63 0.82
N TYR A 100 -2.89 -5.08 0.55
CA TYR A 100 -2.10 -5.78 1.55
C TYR A 100 -1.60 -4.79 2.61
N ILE A 101 -2.16 -4.89 3.82
CA ILE A 101 -1.82 -4.00 4.95
C ILE A 101 -0.54 -4.44 5.64
N GLY A 102 -0.36 -5.76 5.81
CA GLY A 102 0.80 -6.31 6.48
C GLY A 102 0.62 -7.74 6.93
N GLU A 103 1.52 -8.18 7.77
CA GLU A 103 1.57 -9.55 8.26
C GLU A 103 1.37 -9.63 9.76
N LEU A 104 0.42 -10.47 10.18
CA LEU A 104 0.19 -10.85 11.58
C LEU A 104 1.20 -11.94 11.95
N LYS A 105 2.16 -11.61 12.79
CA LYS A 105 3.17 -12.53 13.33
C LYS A 105 2.87 -12.81 14.80
N LYS A 106 3.58 -13.77 15.38
CA LYS A 106 3.45 -14.06 16.81
C LYS A 106 3.80 -12.79 17.62
N ASN A 107 2.78 -12.25 18.32
CA ASN A 107 2.87 -11.08 19.21
C ASN A 107 3.38 -9.80 18.54
N ARG A 108 3.13 -9.62 17.24
CA ARG A 108 3.44 -8.40 16.54
C ARG A 108 2.76 -8.31 15.17
N PHE A 109 2.55 -7.10 14.72
CA PHE A 109 2.17 -6.78 13.35
C PHE A 109 3.35 -6.18 12.59
N GLU A 110 3.58 -6.59 11.35
CA GLU A 110 4.56 -5.99 10.44
C GLU A 110 3.85 -5.33 9.27
N PRO A 111 3.84 -3.98 9.17
CA PRO A 111 3.18 -3.27 8.09
C PRO A 111 3.88 -3.51 6.75
N SER A 112 3.10 -3.60 5.69
CA SER A 112 3.61 -3.81 4.34
C SER A 112 4.08 -2.52 3.67
N GLN A 113 4.93 -2.67 2.66
CA GLN A 113 5.33 -1.59 1.78
C GLN A 113 4.11 -0.97 1.06
N ALA A 114 3.17 -1.83 0.58
CA ALA A 114 1.96 -1.37 -0.10
C ALA A 114 1.12 -0.47 0.81
N PHE A 115 1.06 -0.76 2.10
CA PHE A 115 0.36 0.06 3.06
C PHE A 115 1.05 1.42 3.26
N ALA A 116 2.39 1.46 3.39
CA ALA A 116 3.11 2.73 3.46
C ALA A 116 2.75 3.67 2.30
N MET A 117 2.70 3.13 1.09
CA MET A 117 2.44 3.89 -0.13
C MET A 117 1.01 4.45 -0.25
N THR A 118 0.07 4.03 0.61
CA THR A 118 -1.30 4.57 0.64
C THR A 118 -1.52 5.65 1.67
N LEU A 119 -0.56 5.85 2.56
CA LEU A 119 -0.61 6.86 3.61
C LEU A 119 -0.15 8.22 3.09
N LYS A 120 -0.47 9.25 3.86
CA LYS A 120 0.16 10.57 3.77
C LYS A 120 1.13 10.72 4.94
N LYS A 121 2.06 11.66 4.84
CA LYS A 121 3.02 11.95 5.91
C LYS A 121 2.33 12.23 7.26
N GLU A 122 1.24 12.98 7.23
CA GLU A 122 0.44 13.36 8.40
C GLU A 122 -0.39 12.23 9.00
N ASP A 123 -0.57 11.12 8.28
CA ASP A 123 -1.26 9.94 8.80
C ASP A 123 -0.40 9.15 9.80
N ALA A 124 0.93 9.34 9.76
CA ALA A 124 1.85 8.69 10.67
C ALA A 124 2.20 9.59 11.87
N LYS A 125 2.28 8.99 13.07
CA LYS A 125 2.72 9.69 14.30
C LYS A 125 4.19 10.05 14.28
N ILE A 126 5.00 9.22 13.64
CA ILE A 126 6.43 9.43 13.44
C ILE A 126 6.70 9.35 11.94
N SER A 127 7.27 10.41 11.39
CA SER A 127 7.70 10.44 10.00
C SER A 127 9.05 11.13 9.86
N ILE A 128 9.84 10.67 8.91
CA ILE A 128 11.08 11.33 8.47
C ILE A 128 10.90 11.65 7.00
N ASP A 129 11.20 12.89 6.63
CA ASP A 129 11.05 13.38 5.27
C ASP A 129 12.41 13.82 4.73
N PHE A 130 12.90 13.11 3.75
CA PHE A 130 14.16 13.42 3.09
C PHE A 130 13.93 14.26 1.84
N SER A 131 14.89 15.11 1.52
CA SER A 131 14.99 15.67 0.17
C SER A 131 15.60 14.65 -0.80
N LEU A 132 15.43 14.85 -2.10
CA LEU A 132 16.03 13.96 -3.12
C LEU A 132 17.57 13.92 -3.05
N GLU A 133 18.18 14.98 -2.53
CA GLU A 133 19.65 15.11 -2.45
C GLU A 133 20.21 14.55 -1.12
N ASP A 134 19.35 14.14 -0.18
CA ASP A 134 19.78 13.66 1.14
C ASP A 134 20.51 12.33 1.04
N GLU A 135 21.72 12.26 1.61
CA GLU A 135 22.51 11.04 1.65
C GLU A 135 21.82 9.92 2.44
N ASN A 136 21.01 10.25 3.46
CA ASN A 136 20.26 9.24 4.21
C ASN A 136 19.13 8.64 3.37
N LEU A 137 18.56 9.37 2.39
CA LEU A 137 17.64 8.79 1.42
C LEU A 137 18.32 7.68 0.62
N LYS A 138 19.52 7.94 0.10
CA LYS A 138 20.30 6.95 -0.66
C LYS A 138 20.64 5.73 0.21
N ARG A 139 21.01 5.96 1.46
CA ARG A 139 21.27 4.88 2.44
C ARG A 139 20.01 4.06 2.71
N TYR A 140 18.85 4.73 2.86
CA TYR A 140 17.58 4.05 3.04
C TYR A 140 17.23 3.18 1.83
N MET A 141 17.38 3.69 0.61
CA MET A 141 17.12 2.93 -0.63
C MET A 141 18.07 1.74 -0.82
N ARG A 142 19.27 1.76 -0.22
CA ARG A 142 20.21 0.62 -0.18
C ARG A 142 19.95 -0.36 0.98
N GLY A 143 18.90 -0.14 1.78
CA GLY A 143 18.57 -1.02 2.90
C GLY A 143 19.39 -0.80 4.16
N GLU A 144 20.20 0.25 4.24
CA GLU A 144 21.06 0.53 5.39
C GLU A 144 20.24 0.98 6.60
N SER A 145 20.79 0.74 7.80
CA SER A 145 20.30 1.27 9.07
C SER A 145 21.24 2.37 9.55
N PHE A 146 20.68 3.52 9.95
CA PHE A 146 21.46 4.70 10.33
C PHE A 146 20.85 5.43 11.53
N ALA A 147 21.59 6.34 12.12
CA ALA A 147 21.13 7.18 13.22
C ALA A 147 20.12 8.23 12.73
N VAL A 148 19.08 8.47 13.53
CA VAL A 148 18.03 9.46 13.27
C VAL A 148 17.65 10.16 14.57
N ASP A 149 17.19 11.40 14.47
CA ASP A 149 16.69 12.17 15.59
C ASP A 149 15.15 12.19 15.54
N CYS A 150 14.55 11.11 16.05
CA CYS A 150 13.11 11.01 16.22
C CYS A 150 12.78 9.94 17.28
N ASN A 151 11.53 9.93 17.74
CA ASN A 151 11.04 9.03 18.77
C ASN A 151 11.12 7.55 18.33
N ASP A 152 11.25 6.66 19.30
CA ASP A 152 11.21 5.21 19.08
C ASP A 152 9.81 4.76 18.59
N GLY A 153 9.76 3.86 17.62
CA GLY A 153 8.52 3.32 17.07
C GLY A 153 8.59 3.05 15.56
N TRP A 154 7.45 2.73 14.97
CA TRP A 154 7.30 2.66 13.53
C TRP A 154 7.30 4.06 12.95
N CYS A 155 8.14 4.26 11.96
CA CYS A 155 8.36 5.55 11.30
C CYS A 155 8.02 5.43 9.81
N LEU A 156 7.23 6.35 9.31
CA LEU A 156 6.97 6.49 7.88
C LEU A 156 8.10 7.30 7.26
N VAL A 157 8.86 6.69 6.37
CA VAL A 157 9.92 7.37 5.63
C VAL A 157 9.31 7.99 4.38
N CYS A 158 9.52 9.27 4.20
CA CYS A 158 9.02 10.06 3.08
C CYS A 158 10.15 10.68 2.28
N VAL A 159 9.85 11.09 1.06
CA VAL A 159 10.70 11.92 0.19
C VAL A 159 9.87 13.04 -0.38
N ASN A 160 10.26 14.30 -0.10
CA ASN A 160 9.51 15.50 -0.49
C ASN A 160 8.01 15.42 -0.16
N GLY A 161 7.68 14.89 1.03
CA GLY A 161 6.31 14.71 1.52
C GLY A 161 5.60 13.44 1.05
N TYR A 162 6.16 12.67 0.13
CA TYR A 162 5.55 11.45 -0.38
C TYR A 162 6.09 10.21 0.36
N PRO A 163 5.22 9.31 0.83
CA PRO A 163 5.64 8.09 1.52
C PRO A 163 6.49 7.19 0.61
N LEU A 164 7.61 6.74 1.13
CA LEU A 164 8.52 5.83 0.45
C LEU A 164 8.51 4.42 1.06
N GLY A 165 8.30 4.32 2.35
CA GLY A 165 8.26 3.02 3.04
C GLY A 165 8.33 3.15 4.56
N TRP A 166 8.62 2.03 5.23
CA TRP A 166 8.69 1.96 6.68
C TRP A 166 10.12 1.88 7.20
N GLY A 167 10.34 2.45 8.37
CA GLY A 167 11.45 2.18 9.24
C GLY A 167 10.97 1.86 10.66
N LYS A 168 11.78 1.21 11.46
CA LYS A 168 11.53 1.04 12.88
C LYS A 168 12.67 1.69 13.66
N VAL A 169 12.35 2.75 14.39
CA VAL A 169 13.33 3.45 15.21
C VAL A 169 13.42 2.79 16.58
N THR A 170 14.65 2.60 17.04
CA THR A 170 14.95 2.08 18.37
C THR A 170 16.25 2.73 18.83
N LYS A 171 16.19 3.43 19.97
CA LYS A 171 17.33 4.14 20.57
C LYS A 171 18.05 5.07 19.55
N GLY A 172 17.26 5.88 18.85
CA GLY A 172 17.79 6.83 17.88
C GLY A 172 18.39 6.21 16.61
N ARG A 173 18.12 4.91 16.34
CA ARG A 173 18.58 4.23 15.14
C ARG A 173 17.41 3.69 14.33
N LEU A 174 17.31 4.11 13.07
CA LEU A 174 16.33 3.60 12.14
C LEU A 174 16.80 2.25 11.58
N LYS A 175 16.05 1.19 11.92
CA LYS A 175 16.16 -0.11 11.26
C LYS A 175 15.33 -0.06 9.98
N ASN A 176 16.00 -0.24 8.87
CA ASN A 176 15.37 -0.19 7.55
C ASN A 176 14.33 -1.30 7.38
N LYS A 177 13.18 -0.95 6.80
CA LYS A 177 12.07 -1.85 6.47
C LYS A 177 11.62 -1.68 5.01
N TYR A 178 12.44 -1.02 4.20
CA TYR A 178 12.21 -0.90 2.77
C TYR A 178 12.21 -2.28 2.11
N LEU A 179 11.39 -2.44 1.07
CA LEU A 179 11.22 -3.72 0.41
C LEU A 179 12.51 -4.18 -0.26
N PRO A 180 13.08 -5.37 0.11
CA PRO A 180 14.37 -5.82 -0.44
C PRO A 180 14.43 -5.86 -1.97
N SER A 181 13.33 -6.22 -2.63
CA SER A 181 13.25 -6.27 -4.10
C SER A 181 13.29 -4.90 -4.78
N TRP A 182 13.19 -3.81 -4.02
CA TRP A 182 13.24 -2.43 -4.51
C TRP A 182 14.52 -1.71 -4.12
N MET A 183 15.38 -2.37 -3.36
CA MET A 183 16.68 -1.80 -2.97
C MET A 183 17.57 -1.66 -4.21
N ASN A 184 18.18 -0.50 -4.34
CA ASN A 184 19.26 -0.28 -5.31
C ASN A 184 20.56 -0.89 -4.73
N ILE A 185 20.88 -2.09 -5.15
CA ILE A 185 22.10 -2.79 -4.76
C ILE A 185 23.18 -2.51 -5.80
#